data_ffeb9f066781e899da84272bbbe420fb
#
_entry.id   ffeb9f066781e899da84272bbbe420fb
#
_cell.length_a   1.000
_cell.length_b   1.000
_cell.length_c   1.000
_cell.angle_alpha   90.00
_cell.angle_beta   90.00
_cell.angle_gamma   90.00
#
_symmetry.space_group_name_H-M   'P 1'
#
loop_
_entity.id
_entity.type
_entity.pdbx_description
1 polymer ?
#
loop_
_entity_poly.entity_id
_entity_poly.type
_entity_poly.pdbx_seq_one_letter_code
_entity_poly.pdbx_strand_id
1 'polypeptide(L)'
;MRIGFLGGDARMDACAALIEADGHTVLRSYKNETLPACLETAELLVLPSPATRDGVTVSGTDIPFSALAGCALPMLGGFLPDTLRGDVFDLASDECFLLKNAALTAEGGIASALGASGCGFYGLSLGVIGAGRIARLLLHKLSAFGAPITLYARRASAREEARLYGIRALPLGADTLFTEDILFNTVPAPVFTGTKVSRARYICDLGGGMPAALEGADGTRVPVTACKGVPGVFSPEAAGRVIYEGLKDYLASRSFPTKS
;
A
#
# COMPACT_ATOMS: atom_id res chain seq x y z
N MET A 1 0.15 -23.61 16.94
CA MET A 1 0.83 -22.45 17.55
C MET A 1 -0.20 -21.45 18.05
N ARG A 2 0.17 -20.65 19.05
CA ARG A 2 -0.61 -19.48 19.49
C ARG A 2 0.03 -18.23 18.90
N ILE A 3 -0.72 -17.54 18.05
CA ILE A 3 -0.24 -16.38 17.31
C ILE A 3 -0.97 -15.13 17.80
N GLY A 4 -0.22 -14.17 18.34
CA GLY A 4 -0.74 -12.89 18.80
C GLY A 4 -0.89 -11.92 17.64
N PHE A 5 -2.08 -11.33 17.48
CA PHE A 5 -2.33 -10.24 16.53
C PHE A 5 -2.51 -8.94 17.32
N LEU A 6 -1.63 -7.98 17.08
CA LEU A 6 -1.63 -6.71 17.77
C LEU A 6 -2.05 -5.59 16.82
N GLY A 7 -3.20 -4.98 17.08
CA GLY A 7 -3.73 -3.86 16.31
C GLY A 7 -4.16 -4.22 14.88
N GLY A 8 -4.24 -3.22 14.04
CA GLY A 8 -4.56 -3.36 12.63
C GLY A 8 -5.97 -2.91 12.25
N ASP A 9 -6.46 -3.46 11.17
CA ASP A 9 -7.75 -3.19 10.55
C ASP A 9 -8.33 -4.49 9.96
N ALA A 10 -9.39 -4.41 9.18
CA ALA A 10 -10.07 -5.55 8.56
C ALA A 10 -9.13 -6.52 7.80
N ARG A 11 -7.95 -6.08 7.35
CA ARG A 11 -6.93 -6.95 6.73
C ARG A 11 -6.34 -7.92 7.75
N MET A 12 -6.08 -7.42 8.96
CA MET A 12 -5.56 -8.25 10.06
C MET A 12 -6.62 -9.27 10.50
N ASP A 13 -7.90 -8.88 10.52
CA ASP A 13 -9.00 -9.80 10.80
C ASP A 13 -9.10 -10.91 9.75
N ALA A 14 -9.00 -10.56 8.47
CA ALA A 14 -9.01 -11.52 7.38
C ALA A 14 -7.79 -12.47 7.43
N CYS A 15 -6.61 -11.95 7.73
CA CYS A 15 -5.41 -12.77 7.93
C CYS A 15 -5.60 -13.73 9.12
N ALA A 16 -6.08 -13.23 10.25
CA ALA A 16 -6.28 -14.01 11.45
C ALA A 16 -7.29 -15.17 11.23
N ALA A 17 -8.38 -14.91 10.49
CA ALA A 17 -9.35 -15.96 10.14
C ALA A 17 -8.73 -17.08 9.29
N LEU A 18 -7.82 -16.76 8.37
CA LEU A 18 -7.10 -17.77 7.57
C LEU A 18 -6.14 -18.59 8.44
N ILE A 19 -5.48 -17.97 9.40
CA ILE A 19 -4.59 -18.63 10.36
C ILE A 19 -5.37 -19.55 11.31
N GLU A 20 -6.56 -19.15 11.75
CA GLU A 20 -7.47 -20.00 12.53
C GLU A 20 -7.94 -21.22 11.72
N ALA A 21 -8.23 -21.01 10.42
CA ALA A 21 -8.61 -22.09 9.51
C ALA A 21 -7.48 -23.12 9.29
N ASP A 22 -6.21 -22.71 9.40
CA ASP A 22 -5.04 -23.60 9.38
C ASP A 22 -4.83 -24.36 10.73
N GLY A 23 -5.70 -24.17 11.71
CA GLY A 23 -5.66 -24.85 13.01
C GLY A 23 -4.75 -24.20 14.06
N HIS A 24 -4.35 -22.93 13.86
CA HIS A 24 -3.63 -22.17 14.86
C HIS A 24 -4.60 -21.46 15.82
N THR A 25 -4.15 -21.15 17.02
CA THR A 25 -4.91 -20.34 17.97
C THR A 25 -4.51 -18.87 17.78
N VAL A 26 -5.49 -18.01 17.51
CA VAL A 26 -5.27 -16.58 17.38
C VAL A 26 -5.62 -15.85 18.68
N LEU A 27 -4.70 -15.02 19.15
CA LEU A 27 -4.86 -14.12 20.29
C LEU A 27 -4.91 -12.69 19.75
N ARG A 28 -6.06 -12.00 19.86
CA ARG A 28 -6.23 -10.64 19.34
C ARG A 28 -6.13 -9.60 20.41
N SER A 29 -5.30 -8.59 20.20
CA SER A 29 -5.17 -7.43 21.07
C SER A 29 -5.34 -6.15 20.30
N TYR A 30 -6.49 -5.51 20.49
CA TYR A 30 -6.80 -4.19 19.92
C TYR A 30 -6.65 -3.05 20.94
N LYS A 31 -6.41 -3.37 22.22
CA LYS A 31 -6.29 -2.41 23.31
C LYS A 31 -5.13 -2.76 24.22
N ASN A 32 -4.61 -1.76 24.94
CA ASN A 32 -3.50 -1.90 25.86
C ASN A 32 -3.72 -2.98 26.94
N GLU A 33 -4.95 -3.18 27.38
CA GLU A 33 -5.31 -4.12 28.46
C GLU A 33 -5.05 -5.59 28.11
N THR A 34 -5.07 -5.94 26.83
CA THR A 34 -4.87 -7.32 26.36
C THR A 34 -3.42 -7.62 25.94
N LEU A 35 -2.56 -6.60 25.84
CA LEU A 35 -1.18 -6.75 25.42
C LEU A 35 -0.38 -7.73 26.32
N PRO A 36 -0.45 -7.67 27.65
CA PRO A 36 0.28 -8.60 28.51
C PRO A 36 -0.07 -10.06 28.23
N ALA A 37 -1.37 -10.38 28.08
CA ALA A 37 -1.82 -11.74 27.78
C ALA A 37 -1.31 -12.25 26.40
N CYS A 38 -1.24 -11.39 25.39
CA CYS A 38 -0.63 -11.73 24.11
C CYS A 38 0.87 -12.01 24.25
N LEU A 39 1.60 -11.17 24.98
CA LEU A 39 3.04 -11.33 25.15
C LEU A 39 3.42 -12.57 25.99
N GLU A 40 2.62 -12.91 26.99
CA GLU A 40 2.89 -14.04 27.89
C GLU A 40 2.59 -15.41 27.23
N THR A 41 1.62 -15.48 26.35
CA THR A 41 1.10 -16.75 25.86
C THR A 41 1.31 -17.01 24.38
N ALA A 42 1.58 -16.01 23.59
CA ALA A 42 1.87 -16.14 22.17
C ALA A 42 3.27 -16.77 21.92
N GLU A 43 3.41 -17.40 20.75
CA GLU A 43 4.66 -17.96 20.25
C GLU A 43 5.21 -17.11 19.10
N LEU A 44 4.38 -16.23 18.53
CA LEU A 44 4.70 -15.28 17.46
C LEU A 44 3.75 -14.09 17.61
N LEU A 45 4.25 -12.90 17.32
CA LEU A 45 3.47 -11.66 17.28
C LEU A 45 3.36 -11.14 15.86
N VAL A 46 2.12 -10.91 15.39
CA VAL A 46 1.84 -10.33 14.06
C VAL A 46 1.39 -8.88 14.26
N LEU A 47 2.12 -7.97 13.61
CA LEU A 47 1.89 -6.53 13.61
C LEU A 47 1.25 -6.10 12.28
N PRO A 48 0.57 -4.94 12.23
CA PRO A 48 -0.05 -4.45 11.01
C PRO A 48 0.93 -4.15 9.86
N SER A 49 0.37 -3.89 8.67
CA SER A 49 1.11 -3.35 7.53
C SER A 49 0.39 -2.12 6.95
N PRO A 50 0.92 -0.88 7.11
CA PRO A 50 2.14 -0.55 7.85
C PRO A 50 1.97 -0.74 9.36
N ALA A 51 3.06 -1.13 10.03
CA ALA A 51 3.07 -1.39 11.46
C ALA A 51 2.82 -0.12 12.28
N THR A 52 3.24 1.04 11.75
CA THR A 52 2.97 2.36 12.33
C THR A 52 2.57 3.36 11.25
N ARG A 53 1.80 4.38 11.63
CA ARG A 53 1.44 5.52 10.76
C ARG A 53 1.98 6.85 11.28
N ASP A 54 2.27 6.92 12.56
CA ASP A 54 2.78 8.11 13.29
C ASP A 54 4.25 7.98 13.70
N GLY A 55 4.84 6.79 13.49
CA GLY A 55 6.20 6.46 13.93
C GLY A 55 6.32 6.11 15.41
N VAL A 56 5.23 6.16 16.18
CA VAL A 56 5.23 6.04 17.65
C VAL A 56 4.39 4.85 18.11
N THR A 57 3.16 4.72 17.60
CA THR A 57 2.21 3.69 18.03
C THR A 57 2.03 2.60 17.02
N VAL A 58 1.63 1.41 17.47
CA VAL A 58 1.20 0.31 16.58
C VAL A 58 -0.09 0.70 15.90
N SER A 59 -0.15 0.59 14.57
CA SER A 59 -1.33 0.98 13.78
C SER A 59 -2.61 0.32 14.30
N GLY A 60 -3.64 1.14 14.55
CA GLY A 60 -4.94 0.69 15.07
C GLY A 60 -4.99 0.48 16.58
N THR A 61 -3.96 0.94 17.33
CA THR A 61 -3.93 0.92 18.79
C THR A 61 -3.32 2.20 19.35
N ASP A 62 -3.40 2.37 20.68
CA ASP A 62 -2.65 3.39 21.43
C ASP A 62 -1.35 2.81 22.03
N ILE A 63 -0.96 1.60 21.66
CA ILE A 63 0.22 0.90 22.19
C ILE A 63 1.48 1.48 21.54
N PRO A 64 2.40 2.08 22.31
CA PRO A 64 3.65 2.56 21.76
C PRO A 64 4.58 1.38 21.42
N PHE A 65 5.40 1.52 20.39
CA PHE A 65 6.40 0.51 20.05
C PHE A 65 7.40 0.25 21.18
N SER A 66 7.61 1.22 22.06
CA SER A 66 8.44 1.04 23.27
C SER A 66 7.90 -0.05 24.21
N ALA A 67 6.60 -0.33 24.20
CA ALA A 67 6.02 -1.43 24.98
C ALA A 67 6.42 -2.81 24.45
N LEU A 68 6.92 -2.89 23.22
CA LEU A 68 7.47 -4.11 22.61
C LEU A 68 8.99 -4.22 22.81
N ALA A 69 9.62 -3.20 23.43
CA ALA A 69 11.04 -3.22 23.71
C ALA A 69 11.36 -4.36 24.71
N GLY A 70 12.31 -5.22 24.34
CA GLY A 70 12.65 -6.40 25.15
C GLY A 70 11.70 -7.59 24.98
N CYS A 71 10.69 -7.51 24.12
CA CYS A 71 9.87 -8.66 23.76
C CYS A 71 10.76 -9.73 23.10
N ALA A 72 10.77 -10.94 23.68
CA ALA A 72 11.55 -12.07 23.16
C ALA A 72 10.81 -12.86 22.07
N LEU A 73 9.56 -12.54 21.79
CA LEU A 73 8.77 -13.21 20.76
C LEU A 73 9.27 -12.83 19.37
N PRO A 74 9.29 -13.79 18.43
CA PRO A 74 9.40 -13.45 17.02
C PRO A 74 8.28 -12.48 16.63
N MET A 75 8.60 -11.47 15.81
CA MET A 75 7.63 -10.49 15.34
C MET A 75 7.62 -10.43 13.83
N LEU A 76 6.42 -10.37 13.23
CA LEU A 76 6.22 -10.20 11.80
C LEU A 76 5.25 -9.03 11.57
N GLY A 77 5.54 -8.18 10.59
CA GLY A 77 4.67 -7.06 10.21
C GLY A 77 5.14 -6.41 8.92
N GLY A 78 4.53 -5.33 8.50
CA GLY A 78 4.97 -4.60 7.30
C GLY A 78 5.42 -3.19 7.62
N PHE A 79 6.54 -2.75 7.03
CA PHE A 79 7.14 -1.43 7.27
C PHE A 79 7.41 -1.23 8.77
N LEU A 80 8.13 -2.16 9.34
CA LEU A 80 8.49 -2.15 10.75
C LEU A 80 9.51 -1.04 11.05
N PRO A 81 9.41 -0.34 12.20
CA PRO A 81 10.39 0.66 12.56
C PRO A 81 11.74 0.02 12.93
N ASP A 82 12.83 0.67 12.53
CA ASP A 82 14.21 0.24 12.83
C ASP A 82 14.55 0.14 14.34
N THR A 83 13.66 0.65 15.18
CA THR A 83 13.80 0.58 16.64
C THR A 83 13.45 -0.79 17.23
N LEU A 84 12.66 -1.61 16.54
CA LEU A 84 12.40 -2.99 16.93
C LEU A 84 13.68 -3.81 16.85
N ARG A 85 13.92 -4.64 17.86
CA ARG A 85 15.08 -5.52 17.98
C ARG A 85 14.63 -6.94 18.24
N GLY A 86 15.56 -7.89 18.03
CA GLY A 86 15.31 -9.31 18.23
C GLY A 86 14.99 -10.01 16.90
N ASP A 87 14.14 -11.01 17.00
CA ASP A 87 13.71 -11.81 15.86
C ASP A 87 12.53 -11.13 15.15
N VAL A 88 12.86 -10.25 14.20
CA VAL A 88 11.90 -9.40 13.51
C VAL A 88 11.93 -9.68 12.00
N PHE A 89 10.78 -9.97 11.41
CA PHE A 89 10.62 -10.15 9.97
C PHE A 89 9.71 -9.06 9.40
N ASP A 90 10.29 -8.20 8.55
CA ASP A 90 9.54 -7.17 7.85
C ASP A 90 9.06 -7.68 6.49
N LEU A 91 7.74 -7.81 6.32
CA LEU A 91 7.11 -8.14 5.04
C LEU A 91 7.48 -7.15 3.92
N ALA A 92 7.84 -5.91 4.28
CA ALA A 92 8.31 -4.93 3.29
C ALA A 92 9.72 -5.24 2.73
N SER A 93 10.45 -6.20 3.30
CA SER A 93 11.68 -6.74 2.72
C SER A 93 11.43 -7.81 1.66
N ASP A 94 10.22 -8.35 1.56
CA ASP A 94 9.83 -9.35 0.57
C ASP A 94 9.25 -8.68 -0.69
N GLU A 95 9.92 -8.87 -1.82
CA GLU A 95 9.47 -8.34 -3.11
C GLU A 95 8.13 -8.94 -3.55
N CYS A 96 7.85 -10.21 -3.25
CA CYS A 96 6.58 -10.85 -3.58
C CYS A 96 5.42 -10.20 -2.82
N PHE A 97 5.60 -9.94 -1.53
CA PHE A 97 4.64 -9.19 -0.71
C PHE A 97 4.40 -7.79 -1.30
N LEU A 98 5.48 -7.06 -1.61
CA LEU A 98 5.38 -5.70 -2.16
C LEU A 98 4.68 -5.65 -3.51
N LEU A 99 4.91 -6.64 -4.39
CA LEU A 99 4.23 -6.74 -5.69
C LEU A 99 2.73 -7.05 -5.53
N LYS A 100 2.37 -7.99 -4.68
CA LYS A 100 0.97 -8.34 -4.38
C LYS A 100 0.22 -7.14 -3.79
N ASN A 101 0.84 -6.46 -2.81
CA ASN A 101 0.27 -5.24 -2.22
C ASN A 101 0.13 -4.09 -3.24
N ALA A 102 1.09 -3.93 -4.15
CA ALA A 102 1.03 -2.95 -5.23
C ALA A 102 -0.09 -3.27 -6.25
N ALA A 103 -0.37 -4.56 -6.50
CA ALA A 103 -1.47 -4.98 -7.38
C ALA A 103 -2.82 -4.56 -6.80
N LEU A 104 -3.06 -4.81 -5.51
CA LEU A 104 -4.27 -4.38 -4.81
C LEU A 104 -4.37 -2.86 -4.71
N THR A 105 -3.24 -2.16 -4.56
CA THR A 105 -3.20 -0.69 -4.58
C THR A 105 -3.62 -0.14 -5.94
N ALA A 106 -3.13 -0.74 -7.03
CA ALA A 106 -3.50 -0.34 -8.39
C ALA A 106 -5.00 -0.58 -8.66
N GLU A 107 -5.54 -1.72 -8.23
CA GLU A 107 -6.97 -2.05 -8.37
C GLU A 107 -7.86 -1.07 -7.62
N GLY A 108 -7.53 -0.78 -6.37
CA GLY A 108 -8.30 0.18 -5.58
C GLY A 108 -8.20 1.61 -6.09
N GLY A 109 -7.06 2.01 -6.68
CA GLY A 109 -6.92 3.29 -7.38
C GLY A 109 -7.84 3.37 -8.60
N ILE A 110 -7.92 2.30 -9.40
CA ILE A 110 -8.83 2.20 -10.55
C ILE A 110 -10.29 2.25 -10.06
N ALA A 111 -10.64 1.47 -9.05
CA ALA A 111 -11.99 1.47 -8.47
C ALA A 111 -12.40 2.86 -7.95
N SER A 112 -11.49 3.55 -7.26
CA SER A 112 -11.70 4.93 -6.78
C SER A 112 -11.96 5.89 -7.93
N ALA A 113 -11.18 5.82 -9.01
CA ALA A 113 -11.33 6.68 -10.17
C ALA A 113 -12.63 6.39 -10.93
N LEU A 114 -13.02 5.13 -11.10
CA LEU A 114 -14.28 4.73 -11.73
C LEU A 114 -15.48 5.23 -10.90
N GLY A 115 -15.43 5.09 -9.57
CA GLY A 115 -16.51 5.55 -8.68
C GLY A 115 -16.67 7.07 -8.66
N ALA A 116 -15.54 7.79 -8.64
CA ALA A 116 -15.54 9.25 -8.53
C ALA A 116 -15.81 9.98 -9.86
N SER A 117 -15.36 9.40 -10.99
CA SER A 117 -15.49 10.02 -12.31
C SER A 117 -16.93 10.01 -12.84
N GLY A 118 -17.77 9.10 -12.34
CA GLY A 118 -19.17 8.96 -12.76
C GLY A 118 -19.39 8.51 -14.20
N CYS A 119 -18.31 8.23 -14.98
CA CYS A 119 -18.42 7.99 -16.42
C CYS A 119 -17.51 6.88 -16.96
N GLY A 120 -16.84 6.11 -16.13
CA GLY A 120 -15.85 5.14 -16.58
C GLY A 120 -14.67 5.82 -17.32
N PHE A 121 -13.90 5.05 -18.10
CA PHE A 121 -12.71 5.56 -18.82
C PHE A 121 -12.94 5.72 -20.34
N TYR A 122 -14.11 5.36 -20.82
CA TYR A 122 -14.41 5.48 -22.25
C TYR A 122 -14.39 6.95 -22.71
N GLY A 123 -13.61 7.23 -23.74
CA GLY A 123 -13.45 8.59 -24.29
C GLY A 123 -12.59 9.53 -23.41
N LEU A 124 -12.01 9.04 -22.34
CA LEU A 124 -11.12 9.79 -21.46
C LEU A 124 -9.66 9.41 -21.72
N SER A 125 -8.74 10.31 -21.33
CA SER A 125 -7.31 10.08 -21.31
C SER A 125 -6.81 9.90 -19.86
N LEU A 126 -5.85 9.00 -19.68
CA LEU A 126 -5.35 8.59 -18.37
C LEU A 126 -3.87 8.94 -18.22
N GLY A 127 -3.48 9.54 -17.11
CA GLY A 127 -2.10 9.83 -16.78
C GLY A 127 -1.64 9.00 -15.58
N VAL A 128 -0.48 8.36 -15.71
CA VAL A 128 0.18 7.64 -14.60
C VAL A 128 1.48 8.35 -14.28
N ILE A 129 1.64 8.78 -13.03
CA ILE A 129 2.79 9.53 -12.55
C ILE A 129 3.65 8.63 -11.67
N GLY A 130 4.92 8.43 -12.07
CA GLY A 130 5.85 7.50 -11.45
C GLY A 130 6.12 6.26 -12.31
N ALA A 131 7.15 5.47 -11.94
CA ALA A 131 7.55 4.26 -12.65
C ALA A 131 7.96 3.14 -11.67
N GLY A 132 7.32 3.12 -10.49
CA GLY A 132 7.48 2.07 -9.49
C GLY A 132 6.57 0.86 -9.73
N ARG A 133 6.48 -0.03 -8.75
CA ARG A 133 5.62 -1.24 -8.78
C ARG A 133 4.17 -0.90 -9.08
N ILE A 134 3.58 0.04 -8.34
CA ILE A 134 2.18 0.47 -8.52
C ILE A 134 1.97 1.02 -9.93
N ALA A 135 2.86 1.90 -10.41
CA ALA A 135 2.74 2.50 -11.73
C ALA A 135 2.74 1.44 -12.86
N ARG A 136 3.66 0.46 -12.80
CA ARG A 136 3.73 -0.62 -13.80
C ARG A 136 2.46 -1.46 -13.83
N LEU A 137 1.92 -1.79 -12.66
CA LEU A 137 0.67 -2.55 -12.54
C LEU A 137 -0.54 -1.73 -12.99
N LEU A 138 -0.57 -0.42 -12.70
CA LEU A 138 -1.59 0.49 -13.26
C LEU A 138 -1.54 0.52 -14.78
N LEU A 139 -0.36 0.73 -15.38
CA LEU A 139 -0.20 0.76 -16.84
C LEU A 139 -0.72 -0.53 -17.47
N HIS A 140 -0.34 -1.68 -16.91
CA HIS A 140 -0.81 -2.98 -17.39
C HIS A 140 -2.33 -3.14 -17.30
N LYS A 141 -2.93 -2.82 -16.14
CA LYS A 141 -4.38 -2.96 -15.93
C LYS A 141 -5.18 -1.94 -16.74
N LEU A 142 -4.72 -0.69 -16.81
CA LEU A 142 -5.39 0.38 -17.54
C LEU A 142 -5.36 0.17 -19.06
N SER A 143 -4.34 -0.50 -19.61
CA SER A 143 -4.28 -0.80 -21.04
C SER A 143 -5.49 -1.60 -21.55
N ALA A 144 -6.11 -2.41 -20.69
CA ALA A 144 -7.29 -3.20 -21.01
C ALA A 144 -8.56 -2.35 -21.24
N PHE A 145 -8.58 -1.10 -20.76
CA PHE A 145 -9.74 -0.20 -20.97
C PHE A 145 -9.75 0.48 -22.35
N GLY A 146 -8.68 0.37 -23.13
CA GLY A 146 -8.57 1.00 -24.45
C GLY A 146 -8.48 2.53 -24.43
N ALA A 147 -8.36 3.14 -23.28
CA ALA A 147 -8.17 4.58 -23.11
C ALA A 147 -6.71 4.99 -23.41
N PRO A 148 -6.45 6.15 -24.01
CA PRO A 148 -5.08 6.66 -24.18
C PRO A 148 -4.40 6.86 -22.82
N ILE A 149 -3.18 6.31 -22.66
CA ILE A 149 -2.42 6.40 -21.43
C ILE A 149 -1.12 7.19 -21.67
N THR A 150 -0.80 8.11 -20.76
CA THR A 150 0.49 8.81 -20.71
C THR A 150 1.21 8.46 -19.40
N LEU A 151 2.45 8.00 -19.49
CA LEU A 151 3.34 7.85 -18.35
C LEU A 151 4.16 9.13 -18.14
N TYR A 152 4.20 9.63 -16.92
CA TYR A 152 5.09 10.70 -16.49
C TYR A 152 6.17 10.15 -15.55
N ALA A 153 7.43 10.15 -15.98
CA ALA A 153 8.52 9.59 -15.18
C ALA A 153 9.81 10.41 -15.33
N ARG A 154 10.58 10.54 -14.22
CA ARG A 154 11.86 11.24 -14.20
C ARG A 154 12.93 10.47 -14.99
N ARG A 155 13.04 9.16 -14.77
CA ARG A 155 14.07 8.32 -15.41
C ARG A 155 13.78 8.13 -16.89
N ALA A 156 14.78 8.42 -17.74
CA ALA A 156 14.70 8.23 -19.19
C ALA A 156 14.48 6.75 -19.56
N SER A 157 15.16 5.83 -18.87
CA SER A 157 15.01 4.38 -19.09
C SER A 157 13.56 3.89 -18.86
N ALA A 158 12.89 4.39 -17.83
CA ALA A 158 11.50 4.03 -17.57
C ALA A 158 10.53 4.57 -18.65
N ARG A 159 10.83 5.76 -19.20
CA ARG A 159 10.04 6.29 -20.32
C ARG A 159 10.27 5.50 -21.60
N GLU A 160 11.51 5.07 -21.84
CA GLU A 160 11.81 4.23 -23.02
C GLU A 160 11.16 2.84 -22.90
N GLU A 161 11.25 2.21 -21.73
CA GLU A 161 10.53 0.96 -21.44
C GLU A 161 9.03 1.07 -21.75
N ALA A 162 8.37 2.16 -21.30
CA ALA A 162 6.95 2.38 -21.59
C ALA A 162 6.66 2.54 -23.10
N ARG A 163 7.53 3.23 -23.85
CA ARG A 163 7.39 3.39 -25.29
C ARG A 163 7.50 2.07 -26.06
N LEU A 164 8.35 1.15 -25.59
CA LEU A 164 8.46 -0.20 -26.17
C LEU A 164 7.15 -0.99 -26.04
N TYR A 165 6.32 -0.68 -25.04
CA TYR A 165 4.97 -1.22 -24.85
C TYR A 165 3.87 -0.37 -25.52
N GLY A 166 4.23 0.59 -26.37
CA GLY A 166 3.26 1.46 -27.07
C GLY A 166 2.63 2.56 -26.19
N ILE A 167 3.15 2.80 -25.00
CA ILE A 167 2.63 3.80 -24.06
C ILE A 167 3.35 5.14 -24.30
N ARG A 168 2.59 6.22 -24.49
CA ARG A 168 3.17 7.57 -24.52
C ARG A 168 3.87 7.87 -23.21
N ALA A 169 5.11 8.37 -23.26
CA ALA A 169 5.88 8.65 -22.07
C ALA A 169 6.57 10.00 -22.13
N LEU A 170 6.37 10.83 -21.10
CA LEU A 170 6.84 12.19 -20.97
C LEU A 170 7.73 12.36 -19.72
N PRO A 171 8.65 13.34 -19.72
CA PRO A 171 9.43 13.67 -18.53
C PRO A 171 8.53 14.24 -17.42
N LEU A 172 8.78 13.85 -16.18
CA LEU A 172 8.22 14.47 -14.99
C LEU A 172 9.23 15.49 -14.45
N GLY A 173 8.85 16.75 -14.42
CA GLY A 173 9.62 17.87 -13.89
C GLY A 173 8.74 18.83 -13.09
N ALA A 174 9.36 19.86 -12.50
CA ALA A 174 8.66 20.83 -11.66
C ALA A 174 7.56 21.61 -12.41
N ASP A 175 7.75 21.87 -13.71
CA ASP A 175 6.80 22.64 -14.53
C ASP A 175 5.95 21.75 -15.45
N THR A 176 5.74 20.49 -15.07
CA THR A 176 4.95 19.55 -15.89
C THR A 176 3.50 20.02 -15.98
N LEU A 177 2.99 20.15 -17.19
CA LEU A 177 1.56 20.32 -17.46
C LEU A 177 0.95 18.95 -17.75
N PHE A 178 0.07 18.48 -16.87
CA PHE A 178 -0.71 17.27 -17.10
C PHE A 178 -1.93 17.58 -17.96
N THR A 179 -2.12 16.79 -19.03
CA THR A 179 -3.15 17.04 -20.04
C THR A 179 -4.27 15.99 -20.05
N GLU A 180 -4.19 15.02 -19.18
CA GLU A 180 -5.12 13.90 -19.08
C GLU A 180 -6.35 14.23 -18.22
N ASP A 181 -7.44 13.52 -18.47
CA ASP A 181 -8.72 13.66 -17.75
C ASP A 181 -8.67 13.05 -16.35
N ILE A 182 -7.91 11.95 -16.19
CA ILE A 182 -7.75 11.26 -14.91
C ILE A 182 -6.25 11.04 -14.67
N LEU A 183 -5.79 11.39 -13.47
CA LEU A 183 -4.40 11.23 -13.06
C LEU A 183 -4.27 10.28 -11.88
N PHE A 184 -3.31 9.36 -11.98
CA PHE A 184 -2.90 8.45 -10.91
C PHE A 184 -1.47 8.77 -10.48
N ASN A 185 -1.31 9.35 -9.29
CA ASN A 185 0.02 9.55 -8.72
C ASN A 185 0.48 8.34 -7.91
N THR A 186 1.68 7.87 -8.18
CA THR A 186 2.35 6.80 -7.43
C THR A 186 3.68 7.25 -6.80
N VAL A 187 3.99 8.55 -6.89
CA VAL A 187 5.25 9.13 -6.36
C VAL A 187 5.04 9.61 -4.93
N PRO A 188 5.79 9.09 -3.95
CA PRO A 188 5.65 9.48 -2.54
C PRO A 188 6.36 10.80 -2.19
N ALA A 189 7.07 11.41 -3.13
CA ALA A 189 7.86 12.62 -2.90
C ALA A 189 7.11 13.89 -3.36
N PRO A 190 7.32 15.05 -2.73
CA PRO A 190 6.69 16.32 -3.08
C PRO A 190 7.36 16.94 -4.34
N VAL A 191 7.17 16.31 -5.51
CA VAL A 191 7.78 16.72 -6.80
C VAL A 191 6.82 17.56 -7.66
N PHE A 192 5.77 18.10 -7.08
CA PHE A 192 4.67 18.76 -7.79
C PHE A 192 4.64 20.28 -7.62
N THR A 193 5.74 20.89 -7.19
CA THR A 193 5.85 22.35 -7.09
C THR A 193 5.86 22.95 -8.50
N GLY A 194 4.87 23.78 -8.82
CA GLY A 194 4.74 24.41 -10.15
C GLY A 194 4.06 23.55 -11.22
N THR A 195 3.75 22.28 -10.94
CA THR A 195 2.98 21.46 -11.88
C THR A 195 1.53 21.93 -12.00
N LYS A 196 0.98 21.86 -13.21
CA LYS A 196 -0.38 22.28 -13.54
C LYS A 196 -1.16 21.18 -14.21
N VAL A 197 -2.48 21.31 -14.19
CA VAL A 197 -3.40 20.44 -14.93
C VAL A 197 -4.21 21.27 -15.93
N SER A 198 -4.46 20.73 -17.12
CA SER A 198 -5.27 21.46 -18.12
C SER A 198 -6.76 21.11 -18.06
N ARG A 199 -7.10 19.86 -17.78
CA ARG A 199 -8.49 19.39 -17.80
C ARG A 199 -8.79 18.21 -16.88
N ALA A 200 -7.96 17.97 -15.87
CA ALA A 200 -8.15 16.83 -14.98
C ALA A 200 -9.52 16.90 -14.29
N ARG A 201 -10.31 15.83 -14.42
CA ARG A 201 -11.61 15.64 -13.75
C ARG A 201 -11.43 14.94 -12.41
N TYR A 202 -10.41 14.07 -12.32
CA TYR A 202 -10.11 13.32 -11.11
C TYR A 202 -8.61 13.09 -10.98
N ILE A 203 -8.10 13.30 -9.79
CA ILE A 203 -6.69 13.06 -9.43
C ILE A 203 -6.65 12.15 -8.22
N CYS A 204 -6.11 10.93 -8.42
CA CYS A 204 -5.94 9.91 -7.39
C CYS A 204 -4.49 9.90 -6.91
N ASP A 205 -4.25 10.28 -5.65
CA ASP A 205 -2.92 10.21 -5.05
C ASP A 205 -2.74 8.92 -4.25
N LEU A 206 -2.14 7.90 -4.88
CA LEU A 206 -1.75 6.63 -4.27
C LEU A 206 -0.37 6.70 -3.59
N GLY A 207 0.46 7.64 -4.03
CA GLY A 207 1.82 7.81 -3.51
C GLY A 207 1.90 8.64 -2.23
N GLY A 208 0.93 9.51 -1.98
CA GLY A 208 0.92 10.43 -0.85
C GLY A 208 1.86 11.64 -1.02
N GLY A 209 2.39 11.87 -2.22
CA GLY A 209 3.32 12.97 -2.51
C GLY A 209 2.68 14.22 -3.10
N MET A 210 1.39 14.21 -3.41
CA MET A 210 0.70 15.36 -3.99
C MET A 210 0.19 16.36 -2.93
N PRO A 211 0.12 17.65 -3.27
CA PRO A 211 -0.61 18.62 -2.46
C PRO A 211 -2.12 18.33 -2.50
N ALA A 212 -2.89 18.94 -1.59
CA ALA A 212 -4.35 18.76 -1.54
C ALA A 212 -5.10 19.26 -2.79
N ALA A 213 -4.47 20.08 -3.61
CA ALA A 213 -4.97 20.51 -4.91
C ALA A 213 -3.81 20.92 -5.83
N LEU A 214 -4.00 20.74 -7.15
CA LEU A 214 -3.12 21.29 -8.18
C LEU A 214 -3.75 22.54 -8.80
N GLU A 215 -2.91 23.40 -9.39
CA GLU A 215 -3.35 24.58 -10.13
C GLU A 215 -3.81 24.15 -11.53
N GLY A 216 -5.00 24.55 -11.93
CA GLY A 216 -5.49 24.46 -13.30
C GLY A 216 -4.77 25.43 -14.22
N ALA A 217 -4.71 25.12 -15.51
CA ALA A 217 -4.11 26.03 -16.51
C ALA A 217 -4.87 27.38 -16.62
N ASP A 218 -6.12 27.41 -16.20
CA ASP A 218 -7.00 28.57 -16.13
C ASP A 218 -6.97 29.30 -14.76
N GLY A 219 -6.07 28.88 -13.86
CA GLY A 219 -5.94 29.40 -12.51
C GLY A 219 -6.94 28.81 -11.49
N THR A 220 -7.79 27.86 -11.88
CA THR A 220 -8.66 27.15 -10.95
C THR A 220 -7.85 26.22 -10.02
N ARG A 221 -8.47 25.73 -8.95
CA ARG A 221 -7.89 24.71 -8.08
C ARG A 221 -8.59 23.37 -8.32
N VAL A 222 -7.83 22.37 -8.74
CA VAL A 222 -8.32 21.02 -8.97
C VAL A 222 -7.96 20.16 -7.74
N PRO A 223 -8.96 19.66 -7.00
CA PRO A 223 -8.72 18.89 -5.78
C PRO A 223 -8.02 17.56 -6.09
N VAL A 224 -7.15 17.14 -5.18
CA VAL A 224 -6.48 15.83 -5.21
C VAL A 224 -7.11 14.92 -4.18
N THR A 225 -7.57 13.75 -4.60
CA THR A 225 -8.09 12.72 -3.71
C THR A 225 -6.96 11.87 -3.17
N ALA A 226 -6.71 11.96 -1.87
CA ALA A 226 -5.72 11.12 -1.20
C ALA A 226 -6.25 9.70 -1.03
N CYS A 227 -5.69 8.76 -1.77
CA CYS A 227 -6.07 7.35 -1.76
C CYS A 227 -5.12 6.55 -0.85
N LYS A 228 -5.14 6.84 0.46
CA LYS A 228 -4.28 6.17 1.45
C LYS A 228 -4.91 4.85 1.92
N GLY A 229 -4.05 3.83 2.13
CA GLY A 229 -4.49 2.54 2.67
C GLY A 229 -5.44 1.76 1.77
N VAL A 230 -5.39 2.02 0.48
CA VAL A 230 -6.29 1.51 -0.55
C VAL A 230 -6.54 -0.01 -0.48
N PRO A 231 -5.54 -0.88 -0.31
CA PRO A 231 -5.79 -2.32 -0.19
C PRO A 231 -6.73 -2.67 0.97
N GLY A 232 -6.60 -1.96 2.10
CA GLY A 232 -7.46 -2.19 3.27
C GLY A 232 -8.88 -1.66 3.12
N VAL A 233 -9.09 -0.65 2.28
CA VAL A 233 -10.41 -0.04 2.05
C VAL A 233 -11.20 -0.80 0.98
N PHE A 234 -10.55 -1.14 -0.14
CA PHE A 234 -11.23 -1.71 -1.30
C PHE A 234 -11.21 -3.25 -1.33
N SER A 235 -10.19 -3.88 -0.74
CA SER A 235 -10.01 -5.32 -0.81
C SER A 235 -9.39 -5.88 0.48
N PRO A 236 -10.02 -5.68 1.66
CA PRO A 236 -9.45 -6.08 2.94
C PRO A 236 -9.19 -7.59 3.03
N GLU A 237 -10.06 -8.43 2.48
CA GLU A 237 -9.89 -9.88 2.45
C GLU A 237 -8.68 -10.30 1.60
N ALA A 238 -8.55 -9.75 0.38
CA ALA A 238 -7.41 -10.04 -0.48
C ALA A 238 -6.09 -9.53 0.14
N ALA A 239 -6.12 -8.34 0.74
CA ALA A 239 -4.95 -7.78 1.42
C ALA A 239 -4.58 -8.57 2.69
N GLY A 240 -5.57 -9.08 3.42
CA GLY A 240 -5.35 -10.00 4.55
C GLY A 240 -4.73 -11.32 4.09
N ARG A 241 -5.17 -11.85 2.95
CA ARG A 241 -4.56 -13.04 2.32
C ARG A 241 -3.10 -12.80 1.95
N VAL A 242 -2.75 -11.63 1.45
CA VAL A 242 -1.34 -11.29 1.13
C VAL A 242 -0.47 -11.28 2.40
N ILE A 243 -0.98 -10.77 3.53
CA ILE A 243 -0.29 -10.83 4.83
C ILE A 243 -0.16 -12.30 5.30
N TYR A 244 -1.24 -13.07 5.18
CA TYR A 244 -1.25 -14.50 5.53
C TYR A 244 -0.25 -15.31 4.73
N GLU A 245 -0.13 -15.10 3.42
CA GLU A 245 0.85 -15.78 2.58
C GLU A 245 2.28 -15.46 3.03
N GLY A 246 2.59 -14.19 3.30
CA GLY A 246 3.90 -13.80 3.84
C GLY A 246 4.18 -14.40 5.22
N LEU A 247 3.16 -14.54 6.07
CA LEU A 247 3.28 -15.23 7.34
C LEU A 247 3.55 -16.73 7.14
N LYS A 248 2.87 -17.39 6.21
CA LYS A 248 3.12 -18.81 5.89
C LYS A 248 4.54 -19.04 5.38
N ASP A 249 5.02 -18.20 4.49
CA ASP A 249 6.38 -18.28 3.95
C ASP A 249 7.41 -18.11 5.07
N TYR A 250 7.18 -17.18 5.99
CA TYR A 250 7.99 -17.00 7.18
C TYR A 250 7.97 -18.25 8.08
N LEU A 251 6.81 -18.82 8.37
CA LEU A 251 6.68 -20.03 9.20
C LEU A 251 7.35 -21.24 8.53
N ALA A 252 7.22 -21.40 7.22
CA ALA A 252 7.86 -22.47 6.46
C ALA A 252 9.39 -22.36 6.42
N SER A 253 9.92 -21.13 6.42
CA SER A 253 11.38 -20.89 6.45
C SER A 253 12.03 -21.21 7.80
N ARG A 254 11.22 -21.41 8.85
CA ARG A 254 11.64 -21.70 10.22
C ARG A 254 11.22 -23.09 10.63
N SER A 255 12.19 -23.90 11.03
CA SER A 255 11.92 -25.15 11.75
C SER A 255 11.48 -24.80 13.18
N PHE A 256 10.17 -24.48 13.35
CA PHE A 256 9.64 -24.42 14.71
C PHE A 256 9.63 -25.84 15.29
N PRO A 257 10.21 -26.08 16.49
CA PRO A 257 10.12 -27.38 17.12
C PRO A 257 8.65 -27.72 17.36
N THR A 258 8.17 -28.75 16.67
CA THR A 258 6.87 -29.35 16.99
C THR A 258 6.94 -29.85 18.41
N LYS A 259 6.29 -29.16 19.34
CA LYS A 259 6.07 -29.71 20.68
C LYS A 259 5.17 -30.93 20.54
N SER A 260 5.80 -32.13 20.63
CA SER A 260 5.13 -33.41 20.80
C SER A 260 4.40 -33.43 22.14
#